data_4bfc178307379d8675c535cfa3263d69
#
_entry.id   4bfc178307379d8675c535cfa3263d69
#
_cell.length_a   1.000
_cell.length_b   1.000
_cell.length_c   1.000
_cell.angle_alpha   90.00
_cell.angle_beta   90.00
_cell.angle_gamma   90.00
#
_symmetry.space_group_name_H-M   'P 1'
#
loop_
_entity.id
_entity.type
_entity.pdbx_description
1 polymer ?
#
loop_
_entity_poly.entity_id
_entity_poly.type
_entity_poly.pdbx_seq_one_letter_code
_entity_poly.pdbx_strand_id
1 'polypeptide(L)'
;MNKIVIYTDGGCRGNPGIGGWGVWLRYGDHDKKLKGSEVETTNNRMELTAAIKALEAIKSSNIAIDLYTDSKYVMTGINQWIVKWKSSGWKTANKKAVKNLDLWRTLDKLNQDHNVEWHWVKGHSGDEGNDMADELANQAMDTHE
;
A
#
# COMPACT_ATOMS: atom_id res chain seq x y z
N MET A 1 6.16 -16.55 -18.11
CA MET A 1 5.60 -16.76 -16.78
C MET A 1 4.76 -15.57 -16.36
N ASN A 2 3.61 -15.87 -15.81
CA ASN A 2 2.70 -14.81 -15.40
C ASN A 2 3.14 -14.20 -14.06
N LYS A 3 3.09 -12.89 -14.00
CA LYS A 3 3.27 -12.15 -12.76
C LYS A 3 1.94 -11.59 -12.32
N ILE A 4 1.78 -11.38 -11.02
CA ILE A 4 0.66 -10.62 -10.51
C ILE A 4 1.08 -9.15 -10.59
N VAL A 5 0.24 -8.33 -11.21
CA VAL A 5 0.46 -6.88 -11.29
C VAL A 5 -0.55 -6.21 -10.38
N ILE A 6 -0.06 -5.37 -9.47
CA ILE A 6 -0.90 -4.71 -8.47
C ILE A 6 -0.69 -3.20 -8.55
N TYR A 7 -1.81 -2.46 -8.48
CA TYR A 7 -1.80 -1.01 -8.31
C TYR A 7 -2.50 -0.69 -7.02
N THR A 8 -1.88 0.15 -6.21
CA THR A 8 -2.43 0.55 -4.90
C THR A 8 -2.47 2.06 -4.79
N ASP A 9 -3.47 2.57 -4.07
CA ASP A 9 -3.54 3.98 -3.74
C ASP A 9 -4.30 4.16 -2.43
N GLY A 10 -3.99 5.25 -1.74
CA GLY A 10 -4.67 5.62 -0.51
C GLY A 10 -4.78 7.12 -0.41
N GLY A 11 -5.81 7.59 0.25
CA GLY A 11 -6.04 9.00 0.41
C GLY A 11 -6.85 9.30 1.65
N CYS A 12 -6.91 10.60 1.98
CA CYS A 12 -7.62 11.04 3.17
C CYS A 12 -8.19 12.43 2.89
N ARG A 13 -9.46 12.62 3.24
CA ARG A 13 -10.13 13.92 3.12
C ARG A 13 -10.02 14.63 4.46
N GLY A 14 -9.08 15.58 4.53
CA GLY A 14 -8.58 16.08 5.80
C GLY A 14 -7.50 15.14 6.30
N ASN A 15 -6.58 15.59 7.09
CA ASN A 15 -5.46 14.76 7.52
C ASN A 15 -5.12 15.09 8.98
N PRO A 16 -5.77 14.44 9.97
CA PRO A 16 -6.63 13.26 9.87
C PRO A 16 -8.04 13.53 9.36
N GLY A 17 -8.72 12.48 8.92
CA GLY A 17 -10.09 12.55 8.44
C GLY A 17 -10.53 11.22 7.86
N ILE A 18 -11.62 11.23 7.09
CA ILE A 18 -12.09 10.04 6.40
C ILE A 18 -11.10 9.66 5.31
N GLY A 19 -10.62 8.42 5.36
CA GLY A 19 -9.69 7.92 4.37
C GLY A 19 -10.22 6.72 3.62
N GLY A 20 -9.60 6.44 2.48
CA GLY A 20 -9.93 5.29 1.68
C GLY A 20 -8.68 4.72 1.02
N TRP A 21 -8.79 3.45 0.66
CA TRP A 21 -7.73 2.77 -0.06
C TRP A 21 -8.34 1.97 -1.22
N GLY A 22 -7.55 1.79 -2.27
CA GLY A 22 -7.95 1.03 -3.43
C GLY A 22 -6.82 0.15 -3.93
N VAL A 23 -7.19 -1.02 -4.45
CA VAL A 23 -6.25 -2.01 -4.99
C VAL A 23 -6.84 -2.60 -6.26
N TRP A 24 -6.01 -2.69 -7.30
CA TRP A 24 -6.36 -3.38 -8.52
C TRP A 24 -5.33 -4.48 -8.77
N LEU A 25 -5.77 -5.74 -8.64
CA LEU A 25 -4.91 -6.90 -8.87
C LEU A 25 -5.21 -7.47 -10.24
N ARG A 26 -4.17 -7.78 -10.99
CA ARG A 26 -4.31 -8.37 -12.33
C ARG A 26 -3.40 -9.59 -12.45
N TYR A 27 -3.95 -10.68 -12.97
CA TYR A 27 -3.20 -11.90 -13.22
C TYR A 27 -3.73 -12.56 -14.48
N GLY A 28 -2.97 -12.49 -15.57
CA GLY A 28 -3.44 -12.96 -16.88
C GLY A 28 -4.70 -12.21 -17.30
N ASP A 29 -5.75 -12.94 -17.59
CA ASP A 29 -7.05 -12.38 -17.99
C ASP A 29 -7.98 -12.12 -16.80
N HIS A 30 -7.51 -12.37 -15.59
CA HIS A 30 -8.30 -12.16 -14.37
C HIS A 30 -7.90 -10.88 -13.69
N ASP A 31 -8.87 -10.21 -13.10
CA ASP A 31 -8.58 -9.05 -12.26
C ASP A 31 -9.52 -9.01 -11.07
N LYS A 32 -9.09 -8.29 -10.04
CA LYS A 32 -9.88 -8.11 -8.83
C LYS A 32 -9.65 -6.70 -8.32
N LYS A 33 -10.73 -6.06 -7.92
CA LYS A 33 -10.70 -4.71 -7.34
C LYS A 33 -11.10 -4.79 -5.89
N LEU A 34 -10.30 -4.15 -5.03
CA LEU A 34 -10.56 -4.09 -3.59
C LEU A 34 -10.58 -2.63 -3.17
N LYS A 35 -11.41 -2.31 -2.20
CA LYS A 35 -11.45 -0.97 -1.62
C LYS A 35 -11.99 -1.02 -0.21
N GLY A 36 -11.64 0.00 0.57
CA GLY A 36 -12.15 0.15 1.93
C GLY A 36 -11.91 1.54 2.45
N SER A 37 -12.54 1.87 3.56
CA SER A 37 -12.44 3.20 4.16
C SER A 37 -12.28 3.10 5.68
N GLU A 38 -11.77 4.18 6.27
CA GLU A 38 -11.66 4.35 7.72
C GLU A 38 -12.15 5.73 8.10
N VAL A 39 -12.80 5.84 9.26
CA VAL A 39 -13.45 7.08 9.69
C VAL A 39 -12.44 8.17 9.99
N GLU A 40 -11.38 7.83 10.69
CA GLU A 40 -10.37 8.79 11.10
C GLU A 40 -8.99 8.19 10.91
N THR A 41 -8.28 8.68 9.90
CA THR A 41 -7.00 8.13 9.51
C THR A 41 -6.15 9.22 8.85
N THR A 42 -5.04 8.84 8.24
CA THR A 42 -4.16 9.75 7.53
C THR A 42 -3.87 9.22 6.15
N ASN A 43 -3.39 10.09 5.27
CA ASN A 43 -3.00 9.70 3.93
C ASN A 43 -1.96 8.57 3.94
N ASN A 44 -0.91 8.71 4.75
CA ASN A 44 0.15 7.69 4.81
C ASN A 44 -0.36 6.34 5.33
N ARG A 45 -1.26 6.34 6.31
CA ARG A 45 -1.85 5.09 6.79
C ARG A 45 -2.66 4.41 5.69
N MET A 46 -3.39 5.16 4.89
CA MET A 46 -4.19 4.59 3.80
C MET A 46 -3.30 4.02 2.68
N GLU A 47 -2.19 4.69 2.38
CA GLU A 47 -1.23 4.17 1.42
C GLU A 47 -0.63 2.84 1.89
N LEU A 48 -0.25 2.76 3.16
CA LEU A 48 0.26 1.51 3.75
C LEU A 48 -0.82 0.43 3.77
N THR A 49 -2.04 0.80 4.14
CA THR A 49 -3.16 -0.14 4.21
C THR A 49 -3.46 -0.73 2.84
N ALA A 50 -3.42 0.08 1.78
CA ALA A 50 -3.63 -0.41 0.42
C ALA A 50 -2.62 -1.50 0.06
N ALA A 51 -1.34 -1.26 0.34
CA ALA A 51 -0.29 -2.25 0.07
C ALA A 51 -0.50 -3.53 0.89
N ILE A 52 -0.86 -3.38 2.16
CA ILE A 52 -1.14 -4.52 3.04
C ILE A 52 -2.31 -5.35 2.52
N LYS A 53 -3.43 -4.70 2.19
CA LYS A 53 -4.62 -5.40 1.69
C LYS A 53 -4.34 -6.12 0.37
N ALA A 54 -3.51 -5.52 -0.48
CA ALA A 54 -3.11 -6.13 -1.72
C ALA A 54 -2.37 -7.44 -1.49
N LEU A 55 -1.37 -7.43 -0.63
CA LEU A 55 -0.55 -8.62 -0.36
C LEU A 55 -1.32 -9.67 0.42
N GLU A 56 -2.20 -9.26 1.34
CA GLU A 56 -3.06 -10.19 2.07
C GLU A 56 -4.01 -10.96 1.15
N ALA A 57 -4.39 -10.38 0.03
CA ALA A 57 -5.31 -11.00 -0.92
C ALA A 57 -4.65 -12.12 -1.73
N ILE A 58 -3.33 -12.19 -1.74
CA ILE A 58 -2.58 -13.17 -2.52
C ILE A 58 -2.29 -14.39 -1.66
N LYS A 59 -2.78 -15.55 -2.09
CA LYS A 59 -2.66 -16.78 -1.32
C LYS A 59 -1.41 -17.59 -1.65
N SER A 60 -0.82 -17.36 -2.83
CA SER A 60 0.39 -18.08 -3.25
C SER A 60 1.64 -17.29 -2.90
N SER A 61 2.64 -17.94 -2.31
CA SER A 61 3.92 -17.28 -2.00
C SER A 61 4.96 -17.44 -3.11
N ASN A 62 4.63 -18.18 -4.18
CA ASN A 62 5.61 -18.52 -5.22
C ASN A 62 5.46 -17.73 -6.51
N ILE A 63 4.54 -16.77 -6.55
CA ILE A 63 4.30 -15.99 -7.76
C ILE A 63 4.99 -14.63 -7.62
N ALA A 64 5.70 -14.23 -8.67
CA ALA A 64 6.33 -12.91 -8.70
C ALA A 64 5.26 -11.82 -8.78
N ILE A 65 5.45 -10.76 -8.03
CA ILE A 65 4.50 -9.64 -7.93
C ILE A 65 5.20 -8.35 -8.32
N ASP A 66 4.59 -7.58 -9.24
CA ASP A 66 4.97 -6.20 -9.48
C ASP A 66 3.93 -5.32 -8.82
N LEU A 67 4.32 -4.56 -7.80
CA LEU A 67 3.41 -3.68 -7.08
C LEU A 67 3.76 -2.22 -7.35
N TYR A 68 2.80 -1.47 -7.87
CA TYR A 68 2.95 -0.07 -8.25
C TYR A 68 2.22 0.83 -7.24
N THR A 69 2.89 1.85 -6.76
CA THR A 69 2.32 2.85 -5.87
C THR A 69 2.83 4.24 -6.26
N ASP A 70 2.02 5.27 -6.04
CA ASP A 70 2.46 6.65 -6.21
C ASP A 70 2.96 7.26 -4.91
N SER A 71 2.99 6.50 -3.83
CA SER A 71 3.43 6.95 -2.52
C SER A 71 4.94 6.85 -2.37
N LYS A 72 5.62 7.99 -2.33
CA LYS A 72 7.05 8.03 -2.02
C LYS A 72 7.31 7.58 -0.59
N TYR A 73 6.38 7.83 0.31
CA TYR A 73 6.47 7.41 1.70
C TYR A 73 6.59 5.87 1.79
N VAL A 74 5.73 5.15 1.08
CA VAL A 74 5.77 3.68 1.06
C VAL A 74 7.06 3.19 0.42
N MET A 75 7.43 3.76 -0.74
CA MET A 75 8.64 3.35 -1.47
C MET A 75 9.90 3.57 -0.63
N THR A 76 10.03 4.75 -0.02
CA THR A 76 11.19 5.05 0.79
C THR A 76 11.27 4.15 2.01
N GLY A 77 10.12 3.90 2.64
CA GLY A 77 10.07 3.02 3.81
C GLY A 77 10.51 1.59 3.48
N ILE A 78 9.99 1.03 2.41
CA ILE A 78 10.31 -0.34 1.97
C ILE A 78 11.79 -0.46 1.59
N ASN A 79 12.32 0.54 0.89
CA ASN A 79 13.68 0.46 0.35
C ASN A 79 14.76 0.89 1.34
N GLN A 80 14.45 1.75 2.28
CA GLN A 80 15.47 2.37 3.15
C GLN A 80 15.16 2.27 4.64
N TRP A 81 14.00 2.77 5.07
CA TRP A 81 13.72 2.94 6.49
C TRP A 81 13.59 1.63 7.25
N ILE A 82 12.94 0.63 6.65
CA ILE A 82 12.71 -0.66 7.31
C ILE A 82 14.04 -1.32 7.71
N VAL A 83 15.05 -1.22 6.86
CA VAL A 83 16.37 -1.79 7.14
C VAL A 83 16.95 -1.21 8.43
N LYS A 84 16.85 0.12 8.57
CA LYS A 84 17.32 0.81 9.77
C LYS A 84 16.48 0.47 10.99
N TRP A 85 15.17 0.46 10.83
CA TRP A 85 14.26 0.20 11.94
C TRP A 85 14.43 -1.20 12.51
N LYS A 86 14.66 -2.19 11.66
CA LYS A 86 14.88 -3.56 12.12
C LYS A 86 16.14 -3.67 12.96
N SER A 87 17.19 -2.94 12.60
CA SER A 87 18.43 -2.95 13.36
C SER A 87 18.35 -2.16 14.66
N SER A 88 17.41 -1.20 14.77
CA SER A 88 17.24 -0.37 15.96
C SER A 88 16.05 -0.78 16.83
N GLY A 89 15.45 -1.95 16.57
CA GLY A 89 14.30 -2.43 17.33
C GLY A 89 13.02 -1.62 17.05
N TRP A 90 12.90 -1.09 15.82
CA TRP A 90 11.75 -0.32 15.37
C TRP A 90 11.56 1.01 16.15
N LYS A 91 12.68 1.62 16.47
CA LYS A 91 12.68 2.91 17.15
C LYS A 91 13.43 3.96 16.34
N THR A 92 13.00 5.22 16.49
CA THR A 92 13.68 6.34 15.86
C THR A 92 14.99 6.66 16.59
N ALA A 93 15.76 7.61 16.05
CA ALA A 93 17.00 8.06 16.67
C ALA A 93 16.77 8.57 18.10
N ASN A 94 15.59 9.10 18.40
CA ASN A 94 15.23 9.59 19.73
C ASN A 94 14.63 8.49 20.62
N LYS A 95 14.77 7.23 20.23
CA LYS A 95 14.28 6.06 20.98
C LYS A 95 12.76 6.02 21.11
N LYS A 96 12.04 6.72 20.24
CA LYS A 96 10.58 6.69 20.18
C LYS A 96 10.13 5.64 19.17
N ALA A 97 8.93 5.09 19.37
CA ALA A 97 8.37 4.15 18.41
C ALA A 97 8.23 4.80 17.04
N VAL A 98 8.49 4.01 16.00
CA VAL A 98 8.32 4.45 14.61
C VAL A 98 6.85 4.81 14.37
N LYS A 99 6.60 5.94 13.70
CA LYS A 99 5.24 6.33 13.34
C LYS A 99 4.62 5.29 12.42
N ASN A 100 3.35 4.94 12.65
CA ASN A 100 2.64 3.89 11.91
C ASN A 100 3.30 2.52 12.04
N LEU A 101 3.93 2.27 13.19
CA LEU A 101 4.66 1.04 13.47
C LEU A 101 3.82 -0.21 13.21
N ASP A 102 2.56 -0.20 13.61
CA ASP A 102 1.65 -1.33 13.42
C ASP A 102 1.56 -1.73 11.95
N LEU A 103 1.37 -0.76 11.07
CA LEU A 103 1.25 -1.00 9.63
C LEU A 103 2.59 -1.38 9.00
N TRP A 104 3.67 -0.70 9.39
CA TRP A 104 5.00 -1.01 8.85
C TRP A 104 5.43 -2.44 9.17
N ARG A 105 5.18 -2.90 10.39
CA ARG A 105 5.56 -4.27 10.76
C ARG A 105 4.73 -5.30 10.00
N THR A 106 3.44 -5.04 9.83
CA THR A 106 2.57 -5.93 9.05
C THR A 106 3.03 -5.99 7.59
N LEU A 107 3.32 -4.82 7.00
CA LEU A 107 3.78 -4.76 5.62
C LEU A 107 5.12 -5.45 5.42
N ASP A 108 6.05 -5.25 6.36
CA ASP A 108 7.37 -5.89 6.29
C ASP A 108 7.24 -7.42 6.27
N LYS A 109 6.39 -7.96 7.13
CA LYS A 109 6.18 -9.41 7.17
C LYS A 109 5.58 -9.92 5.86
N LEU A 110 4.57 -9.23 5.34
CA LEU A 110 3.96 -9.62 4.06
C LEU A 110 4.96 -9.52 2.91
N ASN A 111 5.79 -8.50 2.92
CA ASN A 111 6.82 -8.33 1.90
C ASN A 111 7.84 -9.47 1.93
N GLN A 112 8.17 -9.98 3.11
CA GLN A 112 9.06 -11.14 3.26
C GLN A 112 8.40 -12.44 2.82
N ASP A 113 7.09 -12.56 3.02
CA ASP A 113 6.33 -13.77 2.67
C ASP A 113 6.05 -13.88 1.17
N HIS A 114 6.23 -12.80 0.43
CA HIS A 114 5.96 -12.74 -1.01
C HIS A 114 7.18 -12.29 -1.78
N ASN A 115 7.19 -12.54 -3.07
CA ASN A 115 8.25 -12.09 -3.96
C ASN A 115 7.79 -10.82 -4.68
N VAL A 116 7.98 -9.68 -4.03
CA VAL A 116 7.45 -8.38 -4.50
C VAL A 116 8.56 -7.50 -5.04
N GLU A 117 8.36 -7.01 -6.26
CA GLU A 117 9.16 -5.95 -6.83
C GLU A 117 8.35 -4.66 -6.76
N TRP A 118 8.87 -3.66 -6.07
CA TRP A 118 8.17 -2.40 -5.81
C TRP A 118 8.52 -1.38 -6.87
N HIS A 119 7.50 -0.72 -7.43
CA HIS A 119 7.65 0.30 -8.47
C HIS A 119 6.92 1.57 -8.06
N TRP A 120 7.57 2.70 -8.27
CA TRP A 120 6.93 3.98 -8.06
C TRP A 120 6.38 4.51 -9.40
N VAL A 121 5.16 5.03 -9.37
CA VAL A 121 4.56 5.73 -10.51
C VAL A 121 4.16 7.13 -10.04
N LYS A 122 4.23 8.09 -10.96
CA LYS A 122 3.80 9.44 -10.64
C LYS A 122 2.27 9.48 -10.60
N GLY A 123 1.72 9.99 -9.49
CA GLY A 123 0.27 10.12 -9.34
C GLY A 123 -0.29 11.11 -10.34
N HIS A 124 -1.50 10.83 -10.82
CA HIS A 124 -2.25 11.69 -11.75
C HIS A 124 -1.49 11.98 -13.05
N SER A 125 -0.69 11.02 -13.52
CA SER A 125 0.09 11.17 -14.75
C SER A 125 -0.52 10.45 -15.94
N GLY A 126 -1.74 9.93 -15.81
CA GLY A 126 -2.42 9.20 -16.87
C GLY A 126 -2.14 7.71 -16.87
N ASP A 127 -1.48 7.18 -15.84
CA ASP A 127 -1.27 5.75 -15.70
C ASP A 127 -2.60 5.08 -15.37
N GLU A 128 -3.05 4.17 -16.23
CA GLU A 128 -4.36 3.52 -16.09
C GLU A 128 -4.51 2.79 -14.75
N GLY A 129 -3.48 2.06 -14.34
CA GLY A 129 -3.53 1.29 -13.10
C GLY A 129 -3.59 2.20 -11.88
N ASN A 130 -2.76 3.23 -11.86
CA ASN A 130 -2.76 4.21 -10.78
C ASN A 130 -4.10 4.95 -10.71
N ASP A 131 -4.65 5.33 -11.86
CA ASP A 131 -5.94 6.02 -11.92
C ASP A 131 -7.07 5.12 -11.39
N MET A 132 -7.03 3.84 -11.71
CA MET A 132 -8.04 2.90 -11.21
C MET A 132 -7.96 2.75 -9.69
N ALA A 133 -6.76 2.62 -9.13
CA ALA A 133 -6.59 2.51 -7.69
C ALA A 133 -7.05 3.79 -6.99
N ASP A 134 -6.75 4.96 -7.56
CA ASP A 134 -7.20 6.25 -7.05
C ASP A 134 -8.73 6.34 -7.06
N GLU A 135 -9.36 5.93 -8.15
CA GLU A 135 -10.82 5.92 -8.26
C GLU A 135 -11.44 5.03 -7.20
N LEU A 136 -10.88 3.85 -6.97
CA LEU A 136 -11.39 2.93 -5.95
C LEU A 136 -11.28 3.54 -4.55
N ALA A 137 -10.16 4.18 -4.25
CA ALA A 137 -9.98 4.86 -2.96
C ALA A 137 -11.02 5.97 -2.78
N ASN A 138 -11.27 6.77 -3.82
CA ASN A 138 -12.27 7.84 -3.76
C ASN A 138 -13.69 7.29 -3.61
N GLN A 139 -14.03 6.23 -4.33
CA GLN A 139 -15.32 5.58 -4.17
C GLN A 139 -15.54 5.09 -2.74
N ALA A 140 -14.50 4.52 -2.13
CA ALA A 140 -14.59 4.05 -0.75
C ALA A 140 -14.87 5.19 0.22
N MET A 141 -14.22 6.34 0.02
CA MET A 141 -14.47 7.53 0.86
C MET A 141 -15.86 8.10 0.62
N ASP A 142 -16.35 8.11 -0.64
CA ASP A 142 -17.66 8.64 -1.00
C ASP A 142 -18.80 7.85 -0.37
N THR A 143 -18.63 6.54 -0.23
CA THR A 143 -19.67 5.64 0.29
C THR A 143 -19.56 5.42 1.79
N HIS A 144 -18.56 5.98 2.42
CA HIS A 144 -18.41 5.87 3.86
C HIS A 144 -19.37 6.82 4.59
N GLU A 145 -20.09 6.31 5.55
CA GLU A 145 -21.02 7.12 6.35
C GLU A 145 -20.80 6.92 7.83
#